data_576f72190994360dd608d8a906a25bb9
#
_entry.id   576f72190994360dd608d8a906a25bb9
#
_cell.length_a   1.000
_cell.length_b   1.000
_cell.length_c   1.000
_cell.angle_alpha   90.00
_cell.angle_beta   90.00
_cell.angle_gamma   90.00
#
_symmetry.space_group_name_H-M   'P 1'
#
loop_
_entity.id
_entity.type
_entity.pdbx_description
1 polymer ?
#
loop_
_entity_poly.entity_id
_entity_poly.type
_entity_poly.pdbx_seq_one_letter_code
_entity_poly.pdbx_strand_id
1 'polypeptide(L)'
;IESKDRYTRGHCQRVAFFSCVLADSAGFNARSLFWFRIGALLHDIGKIIVPTEVLNKPGKLTEEEWAIMKRHPQAGLELVADIDFPGDIRAIIRNHHERWDGKGYPDGLAGEDIPLAARILCVADVYDALTTTRSYRPGLTHSRAAEIMLSSEGQFDPQLLQMFIEWAGTADIPGRPTPQRQAIFASSAAS
;
A
#
# COMPACT_ATOMS: atom_id res chain seq x y z
N ILE A 1 5.84 12.33 8.22
CA ILE A 1 4.55 11.61 8.33
C ILE A 1 4.66 10.52 9.36
N GLU A 2 5.66 9.64 9.30
CA GLU A 2 5.86 8.54 10.26
C GLU A 2 5.94 8.97 11.73
N SER A 3 6.34 10.20 12.02
CA SER A 3 6.33 10.76 13.38
C SER A 3 4.92 11.17 13.85
N LYS A 4 4.01 11.47 12.92
CA LYS A 4 2.63 11.89 13.19
C LYS A 4 1.68 10.70 13.20
N ASP A 5 1.87 9.77 12.27
CA ASP A 5 1.09 8.55 12.15
C ASP A 5 1.86 7.38 12.81
N ARG A 6 1.41 6.96 13.99
CA ARG A 6 2.04 5.89 14.77
C ARG A 6 2.07 4.53 14.06
N TYR A 7 1.26 4.36 13.01
CA TYR A 7 1.09 3.10 12.30
C TYR A 7 1.93 2.99 11.04
N THR A 8 2.61 4.07 10.61
CA THR A 8 3.35 4.13 9.36
C THR A 8 4.85 3.92 9.48
N ARG A 9 5.39 3.61 10.69
CA ARG A 9 6.84 3.41 10.84
C ARG A 9 7.35 2.31 9.92
N GLY A 10 8.21 2.67 8.97
CA GLY A 10 8.74 1.79 7.94
C GLY A 10 7.71 1.33 6.88
N HIS A 11 6.46 1.79 6.97
CA HIS A 11 5.41 1.46 6.00
C HIS A 11 5.79 1.94 4.60
N CYS A 12 6.12 3.22 4.45
CA CYS A 12 6.46 3.78 3.14
C CYS A 12 7.62 3.02 2.47
N GLN A 13 8.64 2.60 3.25
CA GLN A 13 9.76 1.82 2.71
C GLN A 13 9.33 0.42 2.26
N ARG A 14 8.48 -0.28 3.04
CA ARG A 14 7.99 -1.61 2.67
C ARG A 14 7.06 -1.55 1.47
N VAL A 15 6.13 -0.59 1.45
CA VAL A 15 5.24 -0.36 0.29
C VAL A 15 6.06 -0.02 -0.95
N ALA A 16 7.06 0.86 -0.85
CA ALA A 16 7.95 1.16 -1.96
C ALA A 16 8.75 -0.07 -2.43
N PHE A 17 9.18 -0.94 -1.52
CA PHE A 17 9.84 -2.19 -1.90
C PHE A 17 8.89 -3.14 -2.64
N PHE A 18 7.73 -3.45 -2.05
CA PHE A 18 6.75 -4.36 -2.64
C PHE A 18 6.25 -3.88 -4.01
N SER A 19 5.93 -2.59 -4.10
CA SER A 19 5.42 -2.01 -5.33
C SER A 19 6.48 -1.91 -6.42
N CYS A 20 7.76 -1.66 -6.07
CA CYS A 20 8.86 -1.69 -7.06
C CYS A 20 9.07 -3.08 -7.65
N VAL A 21 8.96 -4.15 -6.86
CA VAL A 21 9.06 -5.52 -7.39
C VAL A 21 7.93 -5.79 -8.38
N LEU A 22 6.71 -5.40 -8.04
CA LEU A 22 5.57 -5.57 -8.96
C LEU A 22 5.70 -4.71 -10.21
N ALA A 23 6.20 -3.47 -10.09
CA ALA A 23 6.43 -2.57 -11.21
C ALA A 23 7.52 -3.10 -12.17
N ASP A 24 8.60 -3.69 -11.64
CA ASP A 24 9.63 -4.36 -12.44
C ASP A 24 9.04 -5.53 -13.22
N SER A 25 8.24 -6.37 -12.56
CA SER A 25 7.52 -7.47 -13.19
C SER A 25 6.50 -7.00 -14.25
N ALA A 26 5.94 -5.79 -14.08
CA ALA A 26 5.04 -5.15 -15.02
C ALA A 26 5.77 -4.41 -16.17
N GLY A 27 7.10 -4.51 -16.24
CA GLY A 27 7.92 -4.00 -17.36
C GLY A 27 8.42 -2.56 -17.22
N PHE A 28 8.44 -1.99 -16.01
CA PHE A 28 9.04 -0.67 -15.79
C PHE A 28 10.56 -0.76 -15.99
N ASN A 29 11.11 0.18 -16.76
CA ASN A 29 12.57 0.30 -16.89
C ASN A 29 13.19 0.96 -15.65
N ALA A 30 14.53 0.92 -15.53
CA ALA A 30 15.26 1.43 -14.38
C ALA A 30 14.94 2.91 -14.03
N ARG A 31 14.75 3.78 -15.06
CA ARG A 31 14.39 5.18 -14.85
C ARG A 31 12.98 5.32 -14.30
N SER A 32 12.03 4.58 -14.85
CA SER A 32 10.63 4.57 -14.38
C SER A 32 10.54 4.00 -12.97
N LEU A 33 11.27 2.93 -12.65
CA LEU A 33 11.34 2.36 -11.29
C LEU A 33 11.90 3.35 -10.27
N PHE A 34 12.92 4.12 -10.62
CA PHE A 34 13.48 5.13 -9.73
C PHE A 34 12.41 6.17 -9.33
N TRP A 35 11.70 6.75 -10.31
CA TRP A 35 10.68 7.76 -10.04
C TRP A 35 9.43 7.15 -9.40
N PHE A 36 9.05 5.94 -9.80
CA PHE A 36 7.98 5.19 -9.16
C PHE A 36 8.26 5.00 -7.65
N ARG A 37 9.51 4.61 -7.29
CA ARG A 37 9.91 4.47 -5.89
C ARG A 37 9.78 5.78 -5.11
N ILE A 38 10.14 6.91 -5.71
CA ILE A 38 9.96 8.22 -5.08
C ILE A 38 8.47 8.49 -4.84
N GLY A 39 7.62 8.25 -5.84
CA GLY A 39 6.17 8.37 -5.71
C GLY A 39 5.59 7.48 -4.60
N ALA A 40 6.03 6.22 -4.55
CA ALA A 40 5.62 5.29 -3.52
C ALA A 40 6.02 5.71 -2.10
N LEU A 41 7.18 6.36 -1.93
CA LEU A 41 7.60 6.95 -0.65
C LEU A 41 6.77 8.18 -0.26
N LEU A 42 6.23 8.89 -1.23
CA LEU A 42 5.48 10.15 -1.05
C LEU A 42 3.96 9.97 -1.10
N HIS A 43 3.42 8.78 -1.42
CA HIS A 43 2.01 8.58 -1.69
C HIS A 43 1.09 9.15 -0.61
N ASP A 44 1.49 9.03 0.62
CA ASP A 44 0.77 9.45 1.83
C ASP A 44 1.16 10.85 2.35
N ILE A 45 1.97 11.64 1.60
CA ILE A 45 2.49 12.95 2.07
C ILE A 45 1.36 13.88 2.56
N GLY A 46 0.20 13.81 1.93
CA GLY A 46 -0.96 14.62 2.29
C GLY A 46 -1.59 14.30 3.64
N LYS A 47 -1.26 13.18 4.28
CA LYS A 47 -1.71 12.89 5.66
C LYS A 47 -1.21 13.93 6.67
N ILE A 48 -0.28 14.79 6.30
CA ILE A 48 0.17 15.90 7.13
C ILE A 48 -0.95 16.86 7.53
N ILE A 49 -1.97 17.02 6.68
CA ILE A 49 -3.12 17.90 6.98
C ILE A 49 -4.19 17.22 7.86
N VAL A 50 -4.19 15.88 7.96
CA VAL A 50 -5.19 15.15 8.74
C VAL A 50 -4.94 15.38 10.24
N PRO A 51 -5.96 15.76 11.02
CA PRO A 51 -5.83 15.93 12.46
C PRO A 51 -5.30 14.65 13.14
N THR A 52 -4.42 14.81 14.12
CA THR A 52 -3.74 13.67 14.78
C THR A 52 -4.73 12.75 15.49
N GLU A 53 -5.81 13.29 16.05
CA GLU A 53 -6.90 12.57 16.68
C GLU A 53 -7.70 11.70 15.71
N VAL A 54 -7.83 12.13 14.45
CA VAL A 54 -8.47 11.33 13.37
C VAL A 54 -7.49 10.27 12.88
N LEU A 55 -6.24 10.67 12.62
CA LEU A 55 -5.20 9.80 12.05
C LEU A 55 -4.87 8.62 12.99
N ASN A 56 -4.82 8.86 14.30
CA ASN A 56 -4.46 7.87 15.32
C ASN A 56 -5.64 7.36 16.14
N LYS A 57 -6.89 7.56 15.66
CA LYS A 57 -8.09 7.14 16.38
C LYS A 57 -8.10 5.63 16.61
N PRO A 58 -8.25 5.16 17.83
CA PRO A 58 -8.44 3.74 18.10
C PRO A 58 -9.87 3.35 17.71
N GLY A 59 -10.04 2.62 16.61
CA GLY A 59 -11.33 2.15 16.15
C GLY A 59 -11.75 2.70 14.79
N LYS A 60 -13.04 2.60 14.47
CA LYS A 60 -13.58 3.05 13.19
C LYS A 60 -13.74 4.57 13.17
N LEU A 61 -13.44 5.19 12.04
CA LEU A 61 -13.73 6.59 11.79
C LEU A 61 -15.24 6.80 11.59
N THR A 62 -15.76 7.96 12.01
CA THR A 62 -17.10 8.41 11.62
C THR A 62 -17.12 8.80 10.13
N GLU A 63 -18.29 9.06 9.58
CA GLU A 63 -18.39 9.51 8.18
C GLU A 63 -17.67 10.84 7.94
N GLU A 64 -17.77 11.77 8.90
CA GLU A 64 -17.10 13.07 8.85
C GLU A 64 -15.58 12.93 8.95
N GLU A 65 -15.10 12.10 9.86
CA GLU A 65 -13.66 11.80 9.99
C GLU A 65 -13.13 11.10 8.75
N TRP A 66 -13.93 10.20 8.16
CA TRP A 66 -13.59 9.52 6.92
C TRP A 66 -13.53 10.49 5.75
N ALA A 67 -14.44 11.47 5.69
CA ALA A 67 -14.39 12.54 4.71
C ALA A 67 -13.10 13.39 4.83
N ILE A 68 -12.64 13.67 6.05
CA ILE A 68 -11.36 14.34 6.30
C ILE A 68 -10.20 13.47 5.82
N MET A 69 -10.19 12.19 6.16
CA MET A 69 -9.15 11.24 5.74
C MET A 69 -9.02 11.16 4.23
N LYS A 70 -10.13 11.08 3.50
CA LYS A 70 -10.14 10.99 2.03
C LYS A 70 -9.56 12.22 1.32
N ARG A 71 -9.29 13.31 2.02
CA ARG A 71 -8.70 14.51 1.41
C ARG A 71 -7.19 14.41 1.22
N HIS A 72 -6.50 13.44 1.88
CA HIS A 72 -5.04 13.40 1.83
C HIS A 72 -4.45 13.18 0.41
N PRO A 73 -5.06 12.43 -0.54
CA PRO A 73 -4.49 12.33 -1.88
C PRO A 73 -4.46 13.68 -2.59
N GLN A 74 -5.56 14.44 -2.50
CA GLN A 74 -5.63 15.78 -3.07
C GLN A 74 -4.65 16.74 -2.39
N ALA A 75 -4.59 16.72 -1.06
CA ALA A 75 -3.65 17.56 -0.31
C ALA A 75 -2.19 17.18 -0.60
N GLY A 76 -1.90 15.88 -0.79
CA GLY A 76 -0.59 15.43 -1.22
C GLY A 76 -0.19 15.96 -2.58
N LEU A 77 -1.13 15.97 -3.53
CA LEU A 77 -0.92 16.56 -4.86
C LEU A 77 -0.61 18.06 -4.77
N GLU A 78 -1.34 18.80 -3.93
CA GLU A 78 -1.13 20.24 -3.71
C GLU A 78 0.23 20.54 -3.10
N LEU A 79 0.70 19.71 -2.16
CA LEU A 79 2.02 19.85 -1.54
C LEU A 79 3.19 19.68 -2.51
N VAL A 80 2.98 18.97 -3.61
CA VAL A 80 4.02 18.72 -4.62
C VAL A 80 3.74 19.45 -5.93
N ALA A 81 2.77 20.36 -5.96
CA ALA A 81 2.31 21.00 -7.21
C ALA A 81 3.41 21.75 -7.97
N ASP A 82 4.28 22.44 -7.21
CA ASP A 82 5.35 23.28 -7.78
C ASP A 82 6.63 22.49 -8.10
N ILE A 83 6.64 21.17 -7.87
CA ILE A 83 7.79 20.31 -8.15
C ILE A 83 7.59 19.65 -9.52
N ASP A 84 8.52 19.87 -10.43
CA ASP A 84 8.51 19.19 -11.73
C ASP A 84 9.17 17.82 -11.62
N PHE A 85 8.35 16.78 -11.48
CA PHE A 85 8.80 15.40 -11.43
C PHE A 85 8.82 14.80 -12.85
N PRO A 86 9.94 14.18 -13.27
CA PRO A 86 9.99 13.48 -14.56
C PRO A 86 9.36 12.08 -14.48
N GLY A 87 8.08 12.00 -14.15
CA GLY A 87 7.32 10.74 -14.05
C GLY A 87 5.98 10.91 -13.36
N ASP A 88 5.21 9.82 -13.26
CA ASP A 88 3.83 9.80 -12.78
C ASP A 88 3.67 9.89 -11.25
N ILE A 89 4.58 10.59 -10.55
CA ILE A 89 4.52 10.73 -9.09
C ILE A 89 3.20 11.36 -8.65
N ARG A 90 2.73 12.36 -9.37
CA ARG A 90 1.45 13.03 -9.07
C ARG A 90 0.26 12.08 -9.18
N ALA A 91 0.26 11.20 -10.20
CA ALA A 91 -0.76 10.19 -10.38
C ALA A 91 -0.73 9.13 -9.25
N ILE A 92 0.45 8.74 -8.80
CA ILE A 92 0.60 7.83 -7.65
C ILE A 92 0.00 8.46 -6.40
N ILE A 93 0.38 9.70 -6.07
CA ILE A 93 -0.09 10.39 -4.86
C ILE A 93 -1.62 10.59 -4.91
N ARG A 94 -2.18 10.94 -6.08
CA ARG A 94 -3.60 11.22 -6.22
C ARG A 94 -4.46 9.97 -6.23
N ASN A 95 -4.04 8.92 -6.96
CA ASN A 95 -4.93 7.84 -7.36
C ASN A 95 -4.66 6.49 -6.67
N HIS A 96 -3.79 6.43 -5.66
CA HIS A 96 -3.45 5.16 -4.97
C HIS A 96 -4.61 4.54 -4.18
N HIS A 97 -5.68 5.28 -3.95
CA HIS A 97 -6.91 4.79 -3.33
C HIS A 97 -8.05 4.56 -4.34
N GLU A 98 -7.77 4.68 -5.63
CA GLU A 98 -8.72 4.23 -6.64
C GLU A 98 -8.88 2.71 -6.60
N ARG A 99 -10.06 2.23 -6.99
CA ARG A 99 -10.41 0.81 -7.01
C ARG A 99 -10.74 0.40 -8.43
N TRP A 100 -10.36 -0.80 -8.79
CA TRP A 100 -10.63 -1.34 -10.14
C TRP A 100 -12.11 -1.25 -10.54
N ASP A 101 -13.03 -1.37 -9.58
CA ASP A 101 -14.48 -1.29 -9.76
C ASP A 101 -15.05 0.15 -9.80
N GLY A 102 -14.22 1.18 -9.73
CA GLY A 102 -14.61 2.60 -9.74
C GLY A 102 -15.21 3.10 -8.44
N LYS A 103 -15.20 2.31 -7.37
CA LYS A 103 -15.71 2.72 -6.04
C LYS A 103 -14.62 3.31 -5.15
N GLY A 104 -13.47 3.66 -5.74
CA GLY A 104 -12.36 4.31 -5.08
C GLY A 104 -12.54 5.83 -4.91
N TYR A 105 -11.48 6.51 -4.58
CA TYR A 105 -11.42 7.95 -4.44
C TYR A 105 -10.02 8.46 -4.81
N PRO A 106 -9.82 9.73 -5.17
CA PRO A 106 -10.80 10.84 -5.15
C PRO A 106 -11.64 10.96 -6.43
N ASP A 107 -11.24 10.36 -7.56
CA ASP A 107 -11.82 10.60 -8.87
C ASP A 107 -12.85 9.54 -9.30
N GLY A 108 -12.88 8.38 -8.63
CA GLY A 108 -13.75 7.26 -9.00
C GLY A 108 -13.38 6.62 -10.33
N LEU A 109 -12.09 6.61 -10.67
CA LEU A 109 -11.57 5.96 -11.88
C LEU A 109 -11.76 4.44 -11.80
N ALA A 110 -12.00 3.80 -12.93
CA ALA A 110 -12.24 2.35 -13.02
C ALA A 110 -11.32 1.68 -14.04
N GLY A 111 -10.95 0.44 -13.77
CA GLY A 111 -10.20 -0.39 -14.71
C GLY A 111 -8.88 0.26 -15.13
N GLU A 112 -8.63 0.30 -16.43
CA GLU A 112 -7.41 0.85 -17.01
C GLU A 112 -7.34 2.38 -17.04
N ASP A 113 -8.44 3.07 -16.75
CA ASP A 113 -8.42 4.53 -16.55
C ASP A 113 -7.62 4.92 -15.30
N ILE A 114 -7.45 3.99 -14.36
CA ILE A 114 -6.55 4.17 -13.21
C ILE A 114 -5.11 4.05 -13.73
N PRO A 115 -4.23 5.04 -13.48
CA PRO A 115 -2.83 4.96 -13.86
C PRO A 115 -2.17 3.67 -13.35
N LEU A 116 -1.41 2.97 -14.21
CA LEU A 116 -0.78 1.70 -13.87
C LEU A 116 0.03 1.77 -12.57
N ALA A 117 0.76 2.87 -12.37
CA ALA A 117 1.54 3.10 -11.16
C ALA A 117 0.66 3.13 -9.88
N ALA A 118 -0.53 3.72 -9.96
CA ALA A 118 -1.47 3.75 -8.83
C ALA A 118 -2.09 2.36 -8.56
N ARG A 119 -2.42 1.59 -9.61
CA ARG A 119 -2.90 0.20 -9.47
C ARG A 119 -1.86 -0.70 -8.79
N ILE A 120 -0.60 -0.57 -9.17
CA ILE A 120 0.53 -1.31 -8.57
C ILE A 120 0.67 -0.94 -7.09
N LEU A 121 0.67 0.36 -6.78
CA LEU A 121 0.82 0.82 -5.40
C LEU A 121 -0.33 0.35 -4.50
N CYS A 122 -1.57 0.38 -4.99
CA CYS A 122 -2.76 -0.09 -4.26
C CYS A 122 -2.61 -1.54 -3.76
N VAL A 123 -2.08 -2.44 -4.60
CA VAL A 123 -1.83 -3.84 -4.21
C VAL A 123 -0.81 -3.92 -3.08
N ALA A 124 0.31 -3.22 -3.21
CA ALA A 124 1.39 -3.25 -2.23
C ALA A 124 1.00 -2.61 -0.89
N ASP A 125 0.26 -1.51 -0.93
CA ASP A 125 -0.21 -0.77 0.24
C ASP A 125 -1.16 -1.62 1.09
N VAL A 126 -2.16 -2.24 0.47
CA VAL A 126 -3.11 -3.11 1.17
C VAL A 126 -2.40 -4.35 1.72
N TYR A 127 -1.47 -4.93 0.98
CA TYR A 127 -0.69 -6.08 1.47
C TYR A 127 0.13 -5.72 2.70
N ASP A 128 0.86 -4.60 2.70
CA ASP A 128 1.61 -4.12 3.86
C ASP A 128 0.68 -3.84 5.05
N ALA A 129 -0.45 -3.20 4.79
CA ALA A 129 -1.45 -2.92 5.82
C ALA A 129 -2.00 -4.21 6.47
N LEU A 130 -2.14 -5.30 5.73
CA LEU A 130 -2.61 -6.58 6.25
C LEU A 130 -1.51 -7.36 7.01
N THR A 131 -0.28 -7.35 6.52
CA THR A 131 0.81 -8.18 7.02
C THR A 131 1.65 -7.54 8.12
N THR A 132 1.59 -6.21 8.27
CA THR A 132 2.31 -5.49 9.32
C THR A 132 1.54 -5.51 10.64
N THR A 133 2.25 -5.79 11.75
CA THR A 133 1.69 -5.69 13.10
C THR A 133 1.43 -4.23 13.45
N ARG A 134 0.20 -3.95 13.86
CA ARG A 134 -0.23 -2.64 14.38
C ARG A 134 -0.49 -2.75 15.89
N SER A 135 -0.53 -1.63 16.61
CA SER A 135 -0.69 -1.62 18.07
C SER A 135 -1.94 -2.37 18.57
N TYR A 136 -2.96 -2.48 17.74
CA TYR A 136 -4.24 -3.11 18.06
C TYR A 136 -4.47 -4.47 17.35
N ARG A 137 -3.54 -4.91 16.48
CA ARG A 137 -3.69 -6.15 15.70
C ARG A 137 -2.32 -6.70 15.26
N PRO A 138 -2.03 -8.00 15.48
CA PRO A 138 -0.88 -8.65 14.87
C PRO A 138 -1.02 -8.68 13.34
N GLY A 139 0.11 -8.64 12.63
CA GLY A 139 0.15 -8.82 11.19
C GLY A 139 -0.34 -10.22 10.80
N LEU A 140 -1.03 -10.30 9.67
CA LEU A 140 -1.50 -11.56 9.12
C LEU A 140 -0.36 -12.32 8.43
N THR A 141 -0.51 -13.63 8.34
CA THR A 141 0.35 -14.45 7.48
C THR A 141 0.10 -14.09 6.02
N HIS A 142 1.08 -14.40 5.15
CA HIS A 142 0.90 -14.21 3.70
C HIS A 142 -0.36 -14.91 3.19
N SER A 143 -0.54 -16.19 3.51
CA SER A 143 -1.69 -16.97 3.03
C SER A 143 -3.01 -16.29 3.41
N ARG A 144 -3.12 -15.80 4.66
CA ARG A 144 -4.34 -15.13 5.09
C ARG A 144 -4.54 -13.76 4.43
N ALA A 145 -3.47 -12.99 4.22
CA ALA A 145 -3.52 -11.74 3.49
C ALA A 145 -3.92 -11.98 2.02
N ALA A 146 -3.34 -12.99 1.37
CA ALA A 146 -3.67 -13.39 0.01
C ALA A 146 -5.16 -13.78 -0.13
N GLU A 147 -5.69 -14.61 0.78
CA GLU A 147 -7.11 -14.97 0.79
C GLU A 147 -8.01 -13.73 0.87
N ILE A 148 -7.71 -12.80 1.76
CA ILE A 148 -8.49 -11.55 1.93
C ILE A 148 -8.42 -10.71 0.64
N MET A 149 -7.23 -10.52 0.07
CA MET A 149 -7.07 -9.72 -1.14
C MET A 149 -7.77 -10.35 -2.35
N LEU A 150 -7.66 -11.66 -2.53
CA LEU A 150 -8.34 -12.39 -3.61
C LEU A 150 -9.87 -12.37 -3.45
N SER A 151 -10.39 -12.34 -2.21
CA SER A 151 -11.83 -12.23 -1.94
C SER A 151 -12.37 -10.80 -1.99
N SER A 152 -11.49 -9.81 -2.12
CA SER A 152 -11.87 -8.38 -2.20
C SER A 152 -12.27 -8.00 -3.63
N GLU A 153 -13.45 -8.48 -4.05
CA GLU A 153 -13.97 -8.29 -5.42
C GLU A 153 -13.89 -6.82 -5.85
N GLY A 154 -13.39 -6.60 -7.05
CA GLY A 154 -13.31 -5.29 -7.69
C GLY A 154 -12.36 -4.27 -7.04
N GLN A 155 -11.61 -4.63 -6.02
CA GLN A 155 -10.68 -3.68 -5.40
C GLN A 155 -9.40 -3.49 -6.23
N PHE A 156 -8.85 -4.58 -6.75
CA PHE A 156 -7.55 -4.62 -7.40
C PHE A 156 -7.66 -4.93 -8.88
N ASP A 157 -6.67 -4.51 -9.67
CA ASP A 157 -6.40 -5.05 -10.97
C ASP A 157 -6.09 -6.56 -10.82
N PRO A 158 -6.88 -7.45 -11.44
CA PRO A 158 -6.76 -8.90 -11.20
C PRO A 158 -5.43 -9.46 -11.67
N GLN A 159 -4.83 -8.91 -12.74
CA GLN A 159 -3.56 -9.38 -13.25
C GLN A 159 -2.41 -8.99 -12.31
N LEU A 160 -2.39 -7.74 -11.86
CA LEU A 160 -1.39 -7.25 -10.92
C LEU A 160 -1.49 -7.96 -9.57
N LEU A 161 -2.71 -8.21 -9.10
CA LEU A 161 -2.93 -8.96 -7.86
C LEU A 161 -2.37 -10.38 -7.96
N GLN A 162 -2.68 -11.10 -9.04
CA GLN A 162 -2.20 -12.46 -9.24
C GLN A 162 -0.67 -12.51 -9.28
N MET A 163 -0.03 -11.64 -10.07
CA MET A 163 1.45 -11.55 -10.16
C MET A 163 2.07 -11.29 -8.79
N PHE A 164 1.47 -10.38 -8.01
CA PHE A 164 2.00 -10.03 -6.69
C PHE A 164 1.87 -11.18 -5.69
N ILE A 165 0.74 -11.87 -5.64
CA ILE A 165 0.49 -12.97 -4.70
C ILE A 165 1.43 -14.15 -4.99
N GLU A 166 1.65 -14.48 -6.27
CA GLU A 166 2.60 -15.52 -6.69
C GLU A 166 4.02 -15.18 -6.23
N TRP A 167 4.49 -13.96 -6.53
CA TRP A 167 5.81 -13.51 -6.08
C TRP A 167 5.92 -13.53 -4.54
N ALA A 168 4.97 -12.92 -3.85
CA ALA A 168 4.99 -12.84 -2.39
C ALA A 168 4.90 -14.23 -1.73
N GLY A 169 4.33 -15.24 -2.39
CA GLY A 169 4.29 -16.62 -1.92
C GLY A 169 5.66 -17.30 -1.89
N THR A 170 6.53 -16.95 -2.82
CA THR A 170 7.85 -17.57 -2.99
C THR A 170 9.01 -16.75 -2.42
N ALA A 171 8.82 -15.45 -2.26
CA ALA A 171 9.90 -14.54 -1.85
C ALA A 171 10.32 -14.72 -0.38
N ASP A 172 11.63 -14.63 -0.14
CA ASP A 172 12.17 -14.47 1.22
C ASP A 172 12.08 -13.00 1.63
N ILE A 173 10.95 -12.63 2.23
CA ILE A 173 10.67 -11.26 2.65
C ILE A 173 11.29 -11.02 4.04
N PRO A 174 12.18 -10.03 4.20
CA PRO A 174 12.81 -9.72 5.49
C PRO A 174 11.78 -9.51 6.61
N GLY A 175 11.96 -10.17 7.75
CA GLY A 175 11.05 -10.10 8.89
C GLY A 175 9.83 -11.02 8.82
N ARG A 176 9.66 -11.78 7.76
CA ARG A 176 8.60 -12.78 7.60
C ARG A 176 9.07 -14.14 8.11
N PRO A 177 8.26 -14.87 8.89
CA PRO A 177 8.56 -16.26 9.22
C PRO A 177 8.47 -17.12 7.94
N THR A 178 9.60 -17.65 7.49
CA THR A 178 9.60 -18.63 6.40
C THR A 178 9.00 -19.97 6.88
N PRO A 179 8.41 -20.79 6.00
CA PRO A 179 7.90 -22.13 6.38
C PRO A 179 8.93 -22.98 7.13
N GLN A 180 10.20 -22.86 6.79
CA GLN A 180 11.30 -23.53 7.48
C GLN A 180 11.56 -23.01 8.90
N ARG A 181 11.40 -21.71 9.14
CA ARG A 181 11.50 -21.13 10.49
C ARG A 181 10.28 -21.44 11.35
N GLN A 182 9.10 -21.58 10.78
CA GLN A 182 7.92 -22.02 11.52
C GLN A 182 8.05 -23.46 12.05
N ALA A 183 8.69 -24.36 11.29
CA ALA A 183 8.94 -25.72 11.72
C ALA A 183 9.93 -25.79 12.91
N ILE A 184 10.92 -24.90 12.96
CA ILE A 184 11.89 -24.84 14.08
C ILE A 184 11.23 -24.34 15.37
N PHE A 185 10.33 -23.34 15.29
CA PHE A 185 9.61 -22.83 16.47
C PHE A 185 8.52 -23.80 16.95
N ALA A 186 7.89 -24.57 16.07
CA ALA A 186 6.91 -25.57 16.46
C ALA A 186 7.54 -26.75 17.21
N SER A 187 8.81 -27.13 16.89
CA SER A 187 9.52 -28.20 17.56
C SER A 187 10.10 -27.79 18.92
N SER A 188 10.38 -26.50 19.14
CA SER A 188 10.92 -26.01 20.43
C SER A 188 9.84 -25.71 21.48
N ALA A 189 8.55 -25.66 21.09
CA ALA A 189 7.41 -25.49 22.01
C ALA A 189 6.85 -26.83 22.53
N ALA A 190 7.34 -27.94 22.03
CA ALA A 190 6.95 -29.31 22.40
C ALA A 190 8.01 -30.05 23.28
N SER A 191 9.02 -29.33 23.75
CA SER A 191 10.02 -29.77 24.72
C SER A 191 9.89 -28.96 25.99
#